data_4b1f1228ab3fc5796c24f0abbcd0d603
#
_entry.id   4b1f1228ab3fc5796c24f0abbcd0d603
#
_cell.length_a   1.000
_cell.length_b   1.000
_cell.length_c   1.000
_cell.angle_alpha   90.00
_cell.angle_beta   90.00
_cell.angle_gamma   90.00
#
_symmetry.space_group_name_H-M   'P 1'
#
loop_
_entity.id
_entity.type
_entity.pdbx_description
1 polymer ?
#
loop_
_entity_poly.entity_id
_entity_poly.type
_entity_poly.pdbx_seq_one_letter_code
_entity_poly.pdbx_strand_id
1 'polypeptide(L)'
;MRRFVLALCGLACTQFLAAQSRTDRSFHPDDLDHMDRSWAVIRLPSIMRLGVDLGTTRTIVAVADRGNYPIVIFENAEGDFQEWYPSLVAICGGERRYGFDAVALTEDPDWTIHRSFKRLLASASPNGSIFGVPIFTLVGEFLTSLRNALETRSNVRMEAPLEVAIGVPANSNSNQRFITMEGFRLAGFRVAGVYDEPSAAGIEYAHRYRGKDLTRKRENLLVYDLGGGTFDCSVIRLTGDDHSVITSSGIGKLGGDDFDAVLLEMAEAASLPDQDRLLEICRLAKERLNPNSRRILLDLGEYEAAIPVDDFYARCAAPIDRTIDVVDSVITKVGGVETLSCIYIVGGGSEFPPVARVLRTRFGRRVRKSSYAHAATAIGLAITADMRSEMRIERTFTRNFGVWREAESGTTAFFDTLFPKGCRMPAHSVRRYHPTHNIGHFRYLECDEIDESDRPAGDIAPWDDILFPFEPQLCESAATTTIRISNPAASPLVEEVYACDENGIVNVTIRNLTADYDCVYALRR
;
A
#
# COMPACT_ATOMS: atom_id res chain seq x y z
N MET A 1 -13.20 -24.78 -4.59
CA MET A 1 -12.03 -24.89 -3.70
C MET A 1 -12.25 -25.69 -2.41
N ARG A 2 -13.41 -25.67 -1.77
CA ARG A 2 -13.65 -26.50 -0.55
C ARG A 2 -13.58 -28.03 -0.75
N ARG A 3 -13.74 -28.54 -1.96
CA ARG A 3 -13.61 -29.99 -2.25
C ARG A 3 -12.17 -30.49 -2.41
N PHE A 4 -11.20 -29.61 -2.63
CA PHE A 4 -9.78 -29.97 -2.79
C PHE A 4 -9.02 -30.03 -1.45
N VAL A 5 -9.42 -29.23 -0.46
CA VAL A 5 -8.78 -29.22 0.88
C VAL A 5 -9.22 -30.44 1.71
N LEU A 6 -10.46 -30.93 1.53
CA LEU A 6 -10.95 -32.12 2.20
C LEU A 6 -10.36 -33.42 1.64
N ALA A 7 -9.90 -33.45 0.39
CA ALA A 7 -9.26 -34.62 -0.21
C ALA A 7 -7.82 -34.84 0.31
N LEU A 8 -7.08 -33.76 0.63
CA LEU A 8 -5.72 -33.87 1.18
C LEU A 8 -5.69 -34.23 2.67
N CYS A 9 -6.67 -33.78 3.46
CA CYS A 9 -6.82 -34.24 4.84
C CYS A 9 -7.34 -35.67 4.95
N GLY A 10 -8.16 -36.12 4.01
CA GLY A 10 -8.69 -37.51 4.00
C GLY A 10 -7.62 -38.57 3.68
N LEU A 11 -6.65 -38.25 2.81
CA LEU A 11 -5.56 -39.19 2.47
C LEU A 11 -4.53 -39.36 3.62
N ALA A 12 -4.28 -38.30 4.40
CA ALA A 12 -3.37 -38.38 5.53
C ALA A 12 -3.98 -39.19 6.71
N CYS A 13 -5.30 -39.04 6.94
CA CYS A 13 -5.99 -39.83 7.99
C CYS A 13 -6.18 -41.30 7.62
N THR A 14 -6.40 -41.64 6.35
CA THR A 14 -6.55 -43.04 5.91
C THR A 14 -5.24 -43.82 5.93
N GLN A 15 -4.10 -43.20 5.71
CA GLN A 15 -2.79 -43.85 5.89
C GLN A 15 -2.44 -44.03 7.36
N PHE A 16 -2.89 -43.17 8.26
CA PHE A 16 -2.68 -43.29 9.70
C PHE A 16 -3.55 -44.42 10.31
N LEU A 17 -4.77 -44.59 9.86
CA LEU A 17 -5.68 -45.64 10.32
C LEU A 17 -5.34 -47.04 9.73
N ALA A 18 -4.72 -47.09 8.54
CA ALA A 18 -4.25 -48.37 7.97
C ALA A 18 -2.98 -48.91 8.63
N ALA A 19 -2.21 -48.07 9.34
CA ALA A 19 -1.04 -48.48 10.11
C ALA A 19 -1.40 -49.03 11.51
N GLN A 20 -2.59 -48.71 12.03
CA GLN A 20 -3.03 -49.23 13.35
C GLN A 20 -3.71 -50.60 13.32
N SER A 21 -3.99 -51.20 12.16
CA SER A 21 -4.69 -52.48 12.05
C SER A 21 -3.79 -53.72 11.88
N ARG A 22 -2.47 -53.58 12.08
CA ARG A 22 -1.51 -54.70 11.97
C ARG A 22 -0.49 -54.73 13.08
N THR A 23 -0.89 -54.72 14.36
CA THR A 23 0.00 -55.18 15.43
C THR A 23 -0.83 -55.68 16.60
N ASP A 24 -1.28 -56.92 16.46
CA ASP A 24 -1.57 -57.78 17.61
C ASP A 24 -0.24 -58.45 18.00
N ARG A 25 0.58 -57.74 18.78
CA ARG A 25 1.70 -58.29 19.58
C ARG A 25 1.81 -57.48 20.84
N SER A 26 1.68 -58.20 21.96
CA SER A 26 1.91 -57.73 23.31
C SER A 26 3.27 -57.03 23.44
N PHE A 27 3.28 -55.75 23.73
CA PHE A 27 4.48 -54.97 24.03
C PHE A 27 4.98 -55.29 25.44
N HIS A 28 6.27 -55.70 25.54
CA HIS A 28 7.00 -55.78 26.80
C HIS A 28 7.65 -54.41 27.09
N PRO A 29 7.69 -53.92 28.36
CA PRO A 29 8.25 -52.61 28.69
C PRO A 29 9.74 -52.42 28.36
N ASP A 30 10.47 -53.52 28.11
CA ASP A 30 11.93 -53.48 27.86
C ASP A 30 12.29 -53.22 26.37
N ASP A 31 11.31 -53.12 25.46
CA ASP A 31 11.57 -52.89 24.03
C ASP A 31 11.75 -51.40 23.68
N LEU A 32 11.81 -50.51 24.68
CA LEU A 32 11.90 -49.05 24.46
C LEU A 32 13.33 -48.50 24.26
N ASP A 33 14.36 -49.33 24.48
CA ASP A 33 15.76 -48.85 24.45
C ASP A 33 16.45 -48.90 23.07
N HIS A 34 15.80 -49.41 22.03
CA HIS A 34 16.37 -49.49 20.67
C HIS A 34 15.52 -48.89 19.56
N MET A 35 14.59 -48.03 19.90
CA MET A 35 13.96 -47.21 18.86
C MET A 35 14.90 -46.03 18.47
N ASP A 36 15.56 -46.22 17.34
CA ASP A 36 16.27 -45.16 16.61
C ASP A 36 15.36 -43.93 16.48
N ARG A 37 15.62 -42.89 17.29
CA ARG A 37 14.89 -41.61 17.30
C ARG A 37 15.26 -40.76 16.10
N SER A 38 15.45 -41.34 14.94
CA SER A 38 15.46 -40.55 13.68
C SER A 38 14.01 -40.19 13.29
N TRP A 39 13.34 -39.37 14.11
CA TRP A 39 12.25 -38.58 13.64
C TRP A 39 12.82 -37.72 12.53
N ALA A 40 12.48 -38.04 11.29
CA ALA A 40 12.70 -37.13 10.18
C ALA A 40 11.98 -35.85 10.58
N VAL A 41 12.73 -34.88 11.10
CA VAL A 41 12.26 -33.53 11.29
C VAL A 41 11.98 -33.06 9.88
N ILE A 42 10.69 -33.08 9.46
CA ILE A 42 10.24 -32.41 8.26
C ILE A 42 10.56 -30.94 8.53
N ARG A 43 11.73 -30.50 8.11
CA ARG A 43 12.05 -29.08 8.03
C ARG A 43 11.11 -28.53 6.98
N LEU A 44 10.01 -27.91 7.43
CA LEU A 44 9.25 -27.03 6.56
C LEU A 44 10.25 -26.02 6.01
N PRO A 45 10.29 -25.78 4.70
CA PRO A 45 11.19 -24.79 4.13
C PRO A 45 10.98 -23.48 4.90
N SER A 46 12.06 -22.88 5.38
CA SER A 46 11.99 -21.64 6.13
C SER A 46 11.40 -20.59 5.19
N ILE A 47 10.24 -19.99 5.56
CA ILE A 47 9.64 -18.92 4.78
C ILE A 47 10.51 -17.69 4.94
N MET A 48 10.96 -17.11 3.82
CA MET A 48 11.66 -15.84 3.83
C MET A 48 10.64 -14.71 3.91
N ARG A 49 10.77 -13.82 4.90
CA ARG A 49 9.87 -12.70 5.14
C ARG A 49 10.52 -11.40 4.73
N LEU A 50 9.81 -10.64 3.93
CA LEU A 50 10.25 -9.37 3.36
C LEU A 50 9.27 -8.26 3.73
N GLY A 51 9.80 -7.06 3.94
CA GLY A 51 9.05 -5.81 3.88
C GLY A 51 9.33 -5.15 2.53
N VAL A 52 8.28 -4.83 1.78
CA VAL A 52 8.43 -4.22 0.46
C VAL A 52 7.67 -2.90 0.41
N ASP A 53 8.42 -1.83 0.23
CA ASP A 53 7.90 -0.50 -0.08
C ASP A 53 7.94 -0.30 -1.60
N LEU A 54 6.78 -0.43 -2.25
CA LEU A 54 6.61 -0.10 -3.66
C LEU A 54 6.58 1.42 -3.82
N GLY A 55 7.73 2.05 -3.94
CA GLY A 55 7.85 3.50 -4.06
C GLY A 55 7.59 4.02 -5.48
N THR A 56 7.35 5.32 -5.60
CA THR A 56 7.08 6.00 -6.88
C THR A 56 8.27 5.93 -7.84
N THR A 57 9.47 6.18 -7.33
CA THR A 57 10.72 6.19 -8.11
C THR A 57 11.61 5.00 -7.81
N ARG A 58 11.50 4.44 -6.61
CA ARG A 58 12.33 3.36 -6.08
C ARG A 58 11.49 2.40 -5.29
N THR A 59 11.65 1.11 -5.54
CA THR A 59 11.09 0.05 -4.71
C THR A 59 12.17 -0.45 -3.76
N ILE A 60 11.90 -0.40 -2.46
CA ILE A 60 12.84 -0.81 -1.41
C ILE A 60 12.37 -2.13 -0.80
N VAL A 61 13.32 -3.01 -0.57
CA VAL A 61 13.06 -4.31 0.07
C VAL A 61 13.95 -4.46 1.30
N ALA A 62 13.38 -4.87 2.42
CA ALA A 62 14.11 -5.27 3.61
C ALA A 62 13.77 -6.71 4.00
N VAL A 63 14.72 -7.42 4.59
CA VAL A 63 14.59 -8.83 5.00
C VAL A 63 14.44 -8.93 6.50
N ALA A 64 13.54 -9.78 6.99
CA ALA A 64 13.51 -10.18 8.40
C ALA A 64 14.54 -11.31 8.64
N ASP A 65 15.68 -10.98 9.21
CA ASP A 65 16.75 -11.92 9.54
C ASP A 65 17.07 -11.93 11.03
N ARG A 66 16.46 -12.85 11.77
CA ARG A 66 16.78 -13.12 13.17
C ARG A 66 16.78 -11.89 14.10
N GLY A 67 15.81 -10.99 13.87
CA GLY A 67 15.67 -9.73 14.62
C GLY A 67 16.51 -8.57 14.07
N ASN A 68 17.21 -8.79 12.95
CA ASN A 68 17.79 -7.73 12.12
C ASN A 68 16.96 -7.55 10.87
N TYR A 69 17.00 -6.35 10.31
CA TYR A 69 16.16 -5.99 9.18
C TYR A 69 17.00 -5.27 8.11
N PRO A 70 17.98 -6.00 7.50
CA PRO A 70 18.85 -5.41 6.48
C PRO A 70 18.07 -5.07 5.22
N ILE A 71 18.47 -3.97 4.58
CA ILE A 71 18.01 -3.59 3.25
C ILE A 71 18.63 -4.52 2.23
N VAL A 72 17.85 -4.93 1.24
CA VAL A 72 18.33 -5.71 0.10
C VAL A 72 19.17 -4.82 -0.80
N ILE A 73 20.36 -5.30 -1.15
CA ILE A 73 21.28 -4.65 -2.06
C ILE A 73 21.19 -5.34 -3.42
N PHE A 74 21.02 -4.55 -4.47
CA PHE A 74 20.98 -5.03 -5.86
C PHE A 74 22.25 -4.59 -6.60
N GLU A 75 22.72 -5.42 -7.51
CA GLU A 75 23.76 -5.11 -8.46
C GLU A 75 23.11 -4.61 -9.77
N ASN A 76 23.50 -3.41 -10.23
CA ASN A 76 23.04 -2.85 -11.49
C ASN A 76 23.83 -3.43 -12.69
N ALA A 77 23.56 -2.95 -13.90
CA ALA A 77 24.21 -3.46 -15.11
C ALA A 77 25.71 -3.08 -15.19
N GLU A 78 26.11 -2.00 -14.52
CA GLU A 78 27.48 -1.51 -14.45
C GLU A 78 28.31 -2.22 -13.36
N GLY A 79 27.67 -3.09 -12.53
CA GLY A 79 28.31 -3.77 -11.40
C GLY A 79 28.33 -2.95 -10.12
N ASP A 80 27.63 -1.81 -10.08
CA ASP A 80 27.47 -1.02 -8.87
C ASP A 80 26.37 -1.55 -7.98
N PHE A 81 26.50 -1.33 -6.67
CA PHE A 81 25.53 -1.77 -5.67
C PHE A 81 24.62 -0.63 -5.23
N GLN A 82 23.30 -0.92 -5.15
CA GLN A 82 22.30 0.04 -4.69
C GLN A 82 21.21 -0.63 -3.83
N GLU A 83 20.64 0.15 -2.91
CA GLU A 83 19.66 -0.30 -1.92
C GLU A 83 18.20 -0.22 -2.44
N TRP A 84 18.00 -0.18 -3.75
CA TRP A 84 16.67 -0.05 -4.37
C TRP A 84 16.60 -0.72 -5.72
N TYR A 85 15.37 -1.07 -6.10
CA TYR A 85 15.00 -1.50 -7.45
C TYR A 85 14.31 -0.33 -8.16
N PRO A 86 14.72 0.06 -9.39
CA PRO A 86 14.15 1.19 -10.11
C PRO A 86 12.67 0.98 -10.45
N SER A 87 11.80 1.96 -10.13
CA SER A 87 10.38 1.93 -10.48
C SER A 87 10.14 2.55 -11.87
N LEU A 88 10.84 2.01 -12.89
CA LEU A 88 10.79 2.43 -14.29
C LEU A 88 10.13 1.38 -15.17
N VAL A 89 9.49 1.85 -16.23
CA VAL A 89 8.89 1.04 -17.30
C VAL A 89 9.35 1.58 -18.65
N ALA A 90 9.89 0.73 -19.51
CA ALA A 90 10.23 1.05 -20.89
C ALA A 90 9.30 0.30 -21.84
N ILE A 91 8.73 0.99 -22.84
CA ILE A 91 7.77 0.43 -23.81
C ILE A 91 8.22 0.75 -25.23
N CYS A 92 8.27 -0.27 -26.09
CA CYS A 92 8.52 -0.14 -27.53
C CYS A 92 7.70 -1.19 -28.30
N GLY A 93 6.85 -0.78 -29.22
CA GLY A 93 6.14 -1.68 -30.14
C GLY A 93 5.32 -2.80 -29.49
N GLY A 94 4.88 -2.61 -28.23
CA GLY A 94 4.18 -3.62 -27.42
C GLY A 94 5.10 -4.46 -26.53
N GLU A 95 6.40 -4.42 -26.72
CA GLU A 95 7.38 -4.95 -25.77
C GLU A 95 7.51 -4.04 -24.56
N ARG A 96 7.77 -4.64 -23.39
CA ARG A 96 7.93 -3.93 -22.12
C ARG A 96 9.16 -4.43 -21.37
N ARG A 97 9.86 -3.52 -20.73
CA ARG A 97 10.98 -3.80 -19.82
C ARG A 97 10.79 -3.01 -18.53
N TYR A 98 11.29 -3.55 -17.43
CA TYR A 98 11.03 -3.03 -16.08
C TYR A 98 12.32 -2.93 -15.28
N GLY A 99 12.36 -1.99 -14.34
CA GLY A 99 13.45 -1.86 -13.39
C GLY A 99 14.80 -1.64 -14.06
N PHE A 100 15.81 -2.45 -13.74
CA PHE A 100 17.15 -2.36 -14.31
C PHE A 100 17.18 -2.50 -15.83
N ASP A 101 16.34 -3.37 -16.38
CA ASP A 101 16.27 -3.56 -17.83
C ASP A 101 15.65 -2.34 -18.52
N ALA A 102 14.76 -1.59 -17.84
CA ALA A 102 14.26 -0.31 -18.34
C ALA A 102 15.32 0.80 -18.22
N VAL A 103 16.13 0.81 -17.15
CA VAL A 103 17.24 1.76 -17.00
C VAL A 103 18.23 1.62 -18.15
N ALA A 104 18.58 0.40 -18.55
CA ALA A 104 19.50 0.14 -19.66
C ALA A 104 19.01 0.69 -21.02
N LEU A 105 17.73 1.02 -21.13
CA LEU A 105 17.10 1.52 -22.35
C LEU A 105 16.81 3.04 -22.31
N THR A 106 17.24 3.74 -21.26
CA THR A 106 16.99 5.19 -21.12
C THR A 106 17.63 6.03 -22.21
N GLU A 107 18.70 5.54 -22.85
CA GLU A 107 19.39 6.22 -23.94
C GLU A 107 18.98 5.74 -25.34
N ASP A 108 18.17 4.70 -25.42
CA ASP A 108 17.68 4.14 -26.69
C ASP A 108 16.42 4.93 -27.16
N PRO A 109 16.50 5.65 -28.31
CA PRO A 109 15.40 6.49 -28.79
C PRO A 109 14.16 5.71 -29.23
N ASP A 110 14.27 4.42 -29.47
CA ASP A 110 13.14 3.57 -29.88
C ASP A 110 12.23 3.22 -28.70
N TRP A 111 12.70 3.42 -27.47
CA TRP A 111 11.97 3.10 -26.26
C TRP A 111 11.40 4.33 -25.57
N THR A 112 10.11 4.29 -25.25
CA THR A 112 9.48 5.29 -24.39
C THR A 112 9.65 4.90 -22.92
N ILE A 113 10.28 5.77 -22.15
CA ILE A 113 10.51 5.57 -20.71
C ILE A 113 9.36 6.20 -19.93
N HIS A 114 8.79 5.45 -19.00
CA HIS A 114 7.73 5.92 -18.11
C HIS A 114 8.19 5.84 -16.66
N ARG A 115 8.07 6.98 -15.97
CA ARG A 115 8.37 7.15 -14.55
C ARG A 115 7.10 7.18 -13.71
N SER A 116 7.26 6.95 -12.43
CA SER A 116 6.26 7.31 -11.40
C SER A 116 4.87 6.70 -11.61
N PHE A 117 4.79 5.50 -12.24
CA PHE A 117 3.50 4.83 -12.52
C PHE A 117 2.66 4.59 -11.25
N LYS A 118 3.28 4.46 -10.08
CA LYS A 118 2.59 4.30 -8.78
C LYS A 118 1.62 5.48 -8.51
N ARG A 119 1.97 6.69 -8.91
CA ARG A 119 1.08 7.87 -8.76
C ARG A 119 -0.26 7.69 -9.47
N LEU A 120 -0.25 6.94 -10.59
CA LEU A 120 -1.45 6.71 -11.40
C LEU A 120 -2.36 5.64 -10.78
N LEU A 121 -1.85 4.81 -9.86
CA LEU A 121 -2.64 3.78 -9.18
C LEU A 121 -3.76 4.38 -8.31
N ALA A 122 -3.55 5.57 -7.75
CA ALA A 122 -4.54 6.23 -6.89
C ALA A 122 -5.86 6.54 -7.62
N SER A 123 -5.81 6.83 -8.92
CA SER A 123 -6.98 7.12 -9.76
C SER A 123 -7.34 5.99 -10.72
N ALA A 124 -6.63 4.87 -10.65
CA ALA A 124 -6.82 3.77 -11.58
C ALA A 124 -7.99 2.87 -11.18
N SER A 125 -8.72 2.41 -12.19
CA SER A 125 -9.68 1.31 -12.04
C SER A 125 -8.97 -0.03 -12.24
N PRO A 126 -9.31 -1.09 -11.48
CA PRO A 126 -8.80 -2.44 -11.71
C PRO A 126 -8.97 -2.96 -13.14
N ASN A 127 -10.00 -2.51 -13.84
CA ASN A 127 -10.27 -2.87 -15.23
C ASN A 127 -9.66 -1.87 -16.24
N GLY A 128 -8.94 -0.86 -15.75
CA GLY A 128 -8.32 0.18 -16.56
C GLY A 128 -6.96 -0.18 -17.13
N SER A 129 -6.33 0.81 -17.75
CA SER A 129 -4.97 0.71 -18.28
C SER A 129 -4.14 1.94 -17.91
N ILE A 130 -2.83 1.74 -17.78
CA ILE A 130 -1.82 2.79 -17.63
C ILE A 130 -0.82 2.61 -18.77
N PHE A 131 -0.47 3.69 -19.46
CA PHE A 131 0.40 3.67 -20.65
C PHE A 131 -0.10 2.71 -21.75
N GLY A 132 -1.43 2.51 -21.87
CA GLY A 132 -2.02 1.54 -22.79
C GLY A 132 -1.89 0.07 -22.38
N VAL A 133 -1.34 -0.22 -21.21
CA VAL A 133 -1.17 -1.56 -20.66
C VAL A 133 -2.24 -1.82 -19.59
N PRO A 134 -2.96 -2.96 -19.62
CA PRO A 134 -3.89 -3.32 -18.54
C PRO A 134 -3.20 -3.30 -17.18
N ILE A 135 -3.85 -2.74 -16.16
CA ILE A 135 -3.20 -2.39 -14.90
C ILE A 135 -2.59 -3.60 -14.16
N PHE A 136 -3.29 -4.74 -14.15
CA PHE A 136 -2.76 -5.96 -13.53
C PHE A 136 -1.61 -6.57 -14.31
N THR A 137 -1.59 -6.38 -15.63
CA THR A 137 -0.44 -6.77 -16.47
C THR A 137 0.76 -5.90 -16.12
N LEU A 138 0.60 -4.57 -16.09
CA LEU A 138 1.68 -3.64 -15.78
C LEU A 138 2.28 -3.91 -14.39
N VAL A 139 1.43 -3.94 -13.36
CA VAL A 139 1.89 -4.11 -11.98
C VAL A 139 2.42 -5.52 -11.74
N GLY A 140 1.76 -6.55 -12.28
CA GLY A 140 2.20 -7.94 -12.17
C GLY A 140 3.54 -8.21 -12.86
N GLU A 141 3.74 -7.69 -14.06
CA GLU A 141 5.02 -7.84 -14.80
C GLU A 141 6.15 -7.06 -14.10
N PHE A 142 5.89 -5.83 -13.61
CA PHE A 142 6.85 -5.06 -12.83
C PHE A 142 7.30 -5.83 -11.58
N LEU A 143 6.36 -6.36 -10.80
CA LEU A 143 6.67 -7.12 -9.58
C LEU A 143 7.30 -8.48 -9.86
N THR A 144 6.98 -9.11 -11.00
CA THR A 144 7.68 -10.31 -11.48
C THR A 144 9.13 -9.99 -11.80
N SER A 145 9.40 -8.85 -12.44
CA SER A 145 10.76 -8.38 -12.71
C SER A 145 11.52 -8.07 -11.41
N LEU A 146 10.88 -7.45 -10.42
CA LEU A 146 11.47 -7.28 -9.07
C LEU A 146 11.82 -8.64 -8.45
N ARG A 147 10.92 -9.62 -8.50
CA ARG A 147 11.17 -10.96 -7.95
C ARG A 147 12.36 -11.64 -8.63
N ASN A 148 12.45 -11.54 -9.95
CA ASN A 148 13.60 -12.05 -10.70
C ASN A 148 14.89 -11.34 -10.32
N ALA A 149 14.87 -10.01 -10.11
CA ALA A 149 16.02 -9.26 -9.66
C ALA A 149 16.46 -9.65 -8.23
N LEU A 150 15.50 -9.94 -7.33
CA LEU A 150 15.80 -10.49 -6.00
C LEU A 150 16.55 -11.82 -6.10
N GLU A 151 16.21 -12.67 -7.04
CA GLU A 151 16.82 -13.98 -7.24
C GLU A 151 18.19 -13.89 -7.93
N THR A 152 18.34 -13.01 -8.92
CA THR A 152 19.48 -13.03 -9.85
C THR A 152 20.49 -11.92 -9.64
N ARG A 153 20.08 -10.78 -9.02
CA ARG A 153 20.89 -9.56 -8.90
C ARG A 153 20.97 -9.03 -7.47
N SER A 154 20.55 -9.79 -6.44
CA SER A 154 20.60 -9.31 -5.08
C SER A 154 21.50 -10.15 -4.18
N ASN A 155 21.80 -9.59 -2.99
CA ASN A 155 22.52 -10.29 -1.93
C ASN A 155 21.65 -11.29 -1.16
N VAL A 156 20.42 -11.52 -1.58
CA VAL A 156 19.46 -12.44 -0.92
C VAL A 156 19.55 -13.84 -1.55
N ARG A 157 19.70 -14.87 -0.73
CA ARG A 157 19.62 -16.25 -1.20
C ARG A 157 18.17 -16.72 -1.11
N MET A 158 17.54 -16.93 -2.26
CA MET A 158 16.15 -17.35 -2.39
C MET A 158 16.03 -18.88 -2.26
N GLU A 159 16.01 -19.41 -1.03
CA GLU A 159 15.86 -20.86 -0.76
C GLU A 159 14.43 -21.27 -0.38
N ALA A 160 13.48 -20.31 -0.30
CA ALA A 160 12.15 -20.54 0.27
C ALA A 160 11.08 -19.67 -0.42
N PRO A 161 9.78 -20.01 -0.24
CA PRO A 161 8.69 -19.12 -0.65
C PRO A 161 8.84 -17.74 0.00
N LEU A 162 8.62 -16.69 -0.79
CA LEU A 162 8.67 -15.31 -0.35
C LEU A 162 7.32 -14.89 0.23
N GLU A 163 7.32 -14.53 1.52
CA GLU A 163 6.18 -13.91 2.19
C GLU A 163 6.47 -12.42 2.37
N VAL A 164 5.55 -11.55 1.92
CA VAL A 164 5.77 -10.10 1.90
C VAL A 164 4.74 -9.35 2.72
N ALA A 165 5.20 -8.41 3.55
CA ALA A 165 4.41 -7.30 4.06
C ALA A 165 4.57 -6.12 3.09
N ILE A 166 3.46 -5.50 2.69
CA ILE A 166 3.42 -4.50 1.64
C ILE A 166 2.99 -3.16 2.23
N GLY A 167 3.66 -2.07 1.84
CA GLY A 167 3.27 -0.71 2.15
C GLY A 167 2.30 -0.12 1.11
N VAL A 168 1.32 0.63 1.59
CA VAL A 168 0.46 1.50 0.79
C VAL A 168 0.31 2.85 1.49
N PRO A 169 0.13 3.96 0.75
CA PRO A 169 -0.10 5.27 1.36
C PRO A 169 -1.28 5.25 2.35
N ALA A 170 -1.20 6.02 3.44
CA ALA A 170 -2.24 6.05 4.47
C ALA A 170 -3.62 6.44 3.92
N ASN A 171 -3.65 7.31 2.91
CA ASN A 171 -4.89 7.77 2.26
C ASN A 171 -5.25 6.93 1.02
N SER A 172 -4.61 5.76 0.82
CA SER A 172 -4.94 4.89 -0.31
C SER A 172 -6.38 4.42 -0.26
N ASN A 173 -7.08 4.52 -1.39
CA ASN A 173 -8.39 3.93 -1.54
C ASN A 173 -8.30 2.41 -1.73
N SER A 174 -9.43 1.72 -1.60
CA SER A 174 -9.48 0.26 -1.68
C SER A 174 -9.02 -0.29 -3.03
N ASN A 175 -9.21 0.44 -4.13
CA ASN A 175 -8.69 0.04 -5.45
C ASN A 175 -7.18 -0.02 -5.47
N GLN A 176 -6.52 1.03 -4.99
CA GLN A 176 -5.07 1.09 -4.92
C GLN A 176 -4.52 -0.04 -4.04
N ARG A 177 -5.15 -0.30 -2.88
CA ARG A 177 -4.81 -1.43 -2.00
C ARG A 177 -4.96 -2.76 -2.72
N PHE A 178 -6.09 -2.96 -3.39
CA PHE A 178 -6.40 -4.19 -4.12
C PHE A 178 -5.45 -4.42 -5.30
N ILE A 179 -5.22 -3.40 -6.14
CA ILE A 179 -4.31 -3.50 -7.29
C ILE A 179 -2.90 -3.85 -6.81
N THR A 180 -2.42 -3.19 -5.75
CA THR A 180 -1.09 -3.46 -5.21
C THR A 180 -1.00 -4.90 -4.69
N MET A 181 -1.95 -5.33 -3.87
CA MET A 181 -1.98 -6.68 -3.32
C MET A 181 -2.03 -7.77 -4.40
N GLU A 182 -2.93 -7.62 -5.39
CA GLU A 182 -3.06 -8.59 -6.48
C GLU A 182 -1.84 -8.60 -7.39
N GLY A 183 -1.20 -7.44 -7.63
CA GLY A 183 0.07 -7.38 -8.36
C GLY A 183 1.14 -8.27 -7.71
N PHE A 184 1.30 -8.20 -6.39
CA PHE A 184 2.23 -9.09 -5.67
C PHE A 184 1.84 -10.57 -5.78
N ARG A 185 0.54 -10.90 -5.70
CA ARG A 185 0.06 -12.28 -5.86
C ARG A 185 0.31 -12.82 -7.27
N LEU A 186 0.07 -12.01 -8.29
CA LEU A 186 0.33 -12.35 -9.70
C LEU A 186 1.83 -12.60 -9.94
N ALA A 187 2.70 -11.84 -9.28
CA ALA A 187 4.15 -12.04 -9.32
C ALA A 187 4.64 -13.24 -8.50
N GLY A 188 3.72 -14.00 -7.85
CA GLY A 188 4.03 -15.21 -7.10
C GLY A 188 4.57 -14.98 -5.68
N PHE A 189 4.37 -13.78 -5.11
CA PHE A 189 4.61 -13.54 -3.70
C PHE A 189 3.42 -14.01 -2.84
N ARG A 190 3.70 -14.48 -1.63
CA ARG A 190 2.69 -14.71 -0.61
C ARG A 190 2.51 -13.43 0.20
N VAL A 191 1.37 -12.78 0.07
CA VAL A 191 1.08 -11.55 0.81
C VAL A 191 0.69 -11.89 2.26
N ALA A 192 1.52 -11.48 3.22
CA ALA A 192 1.26 -11.60 4.66
C ALA A 192 0.28 -10.52 5.14
N GLY A 193 0.34 -9.34 4.54
CA GLY A 193 -0.57 -8.25 4.85
C GLY A 193 -0.22 -6.96 4.12
N VAL A 194 -1.23 -6.07 4.06
CA VAL A 194 -1.11 -4.72 3.52
C VAL A 194 -1.21 -3.73 4.67
N TYR A 195 -0.24 -2.82 4.78
CA TYR A 195 -0.08 -1.90 5.89
C TYR A 195 0.11 -0.47 5.40
N ASP A 196 -0.22 0.49 6.24
CA ASP A 196 0.00 1.91 5.92
C ASP A 196 1.48 2.24 6.04
N GLU A 197 2.05 2.88 5.01
CA GLU A 197 3.45 3.28 4.94
C GLU A 197 3.91 4.06 6.18
N PRO A 198 3.16 5.09 6.68
CA PRO A 198 3.59 5.80 7.86
C PRO A 198 3.54 4.94 9.14
N SER A 199 2.61 4.00 9.25
CA SER A 199 2.58 3.06 10.38
C SER A 199 3.84 2.18 10.39
N ALA A 200 4.27 1.71 9.23
CA ALA A 200 5.51 0.95 9.10
C ALA A 200 6.73 1.81 9.49
N ALA A 201 6.82 3.06 9.02
CA ALA A 201 7.88 3.99 9.44
C ALA A 201 7.85 4.25 10.96
N GLY A 202 6.64 4.28 11.56
CA GLY A 202 6.47 4.37 13.01
C GLY A 202 7.00 3.16 13.77
N ILE A 203 6.84 1.95 13.22
CA ILE A 203 7.43 0.71 13.75
C ILE A 203 8.96 0.77 13.70
N GLU A 204 9.55 1.22 12.59
CA GLU A 204 11.01 1.39 12.49
C GLU A 204 11.52 2.36 13.57
N TYR A 205 10.82 3.51 13.75
CA TYR A 205 11.14 4.44 14.82
C TYR A 205 11.05 3.78 16.21
N ALA A 206 9.95 3.11 16.50
CA ALA A 206 9.73 2.47 17.81
C ALA A 206 10.78 1.38 18.08
N HIS A 207 11.11 0.56 17.08
CA HIS A 207 12.16 -0.46 17.19
C HIS A 207 13.54 0.15 17.50
N ARG A 208 13.89 1.25 16.85
CA ARG A 208 15.19 1.92 17.01
C ARG A 208 15.32 2.69 18.33
N TYR A 209 14.22 3.30 18.79
CA TYR A 209 14.23 4.21 19.94
C TYR A 209 13.45 3.67 21.15
N ARG A 210 13.13 2.37 21.16
CA ARG A 210 12.40 1.72 22.27
C ARG A 210 13.06 2.06 23.60
N GLY A 211 12.27 2.63 24.53
CA GLY A 211 12.70 2.97 25.90
C GLY A 211 13.50 4.27 26.06
N LYS A 212 13.82 5.00 24.96
CA LYS A 212 14.62 6.22 25.08
C LYS A 212 13.80 7.53 25.11
N ASP A 213 12.69 7.56 24.38
CA ASP A 213 11.96 8.83 24.11
C ASP A 213 10.48 8.79 24.42
N LEU A 214 9.89 7.60 24.60
CA LEU A 214 8.46 7.45 24.87
C LEU A 214 8.19 7.68 26.37
N THR A 215 7.45 8.72 26.68
CA THR A 215 6.93 8.98 28.03
C THR A 215 5.41 8.83 27.98
N ARG A 216 4.77 8.40 29.09
CA ARG A 216 3.30 8.28 29.21
C ARG A 216 2.51 9.55 28.83
N LYS A 217 3.18 10.69 28.66
CA LYS A 217 2.55 11.96 28.28
C LYS A 217 2.68 12.29 26.79
N ARG A 218 3.52 11.55 26.03
CA ARG A 218 3.82 11.85 24.62
C ARG A 218 3.95 10.53 23.86
N GLU A 219 2.81 9.97 23.49
CA GLU A 219 2.72 8.71 22.75
C GLU A 219 2.54 8.93 21.24
N ASN A 220 2.39 10.19 20.80
CA ASN A 220 2.14 10.52 19.41
C ASN A 220 3.45 10.82 18.68
N LEU A 221 3.67 10.14 17.57
CA LEU A 221 4.75 10.35 16.62
C LEU A 221 4.17 10.97 15.35
N LEU A 222 4.68 12.11 14.90
CA LEU A 222 4.38 12.60 13.56
C LEU A 222 5.41 12.04 12.58
N VAL A 223 4.96 11.31 11.58
CA VAL A 223 5.76 10.86 10.45
C VAL A 223 5.57 11.87 9.31
N TYR A 224 6.68 12.46 8.88
CA TYR A 224 6.80 13.31 7.71
C TYR A 224 7.45 12.47 6.62
N ASP A 225 6.67 12.00 5.66
CA ASP A 225 7.14 11.17 4.56
C ASP A 225 7.11 11.95 3.26
N LEU A 226 8.29 12.34 2.77
CA LEU A 226 8.45 12.96 1.47
C LEU A 226 9.14 11.96 0.54
N GLY A 227 8.34 11.32 -0.29
CA GLY A 227 8.77 10.35 -1.28
C GLY A 227 9.27 11.00 -2.58
N GLY A 228 9.43 10.16 -3.62
CA GLY A 228 9.74 10.66 -4.97
C GLY A 228 8.57 11.41 -5.59
N GLY A 229 7.34 10.95 -5.35
CA GLY A 229 6.15 11.46 -6.03
C GLY A 229 5.06 12.01 -5.14
N THR A 230 5.04 11.68 -3.86
CA THR A 230 3.99 12.04 -2.90
C THR A 230 4.60 12.58 -1.62
N PHE A 231 3.82 13.39 -0.94
CA PHE A 231 4.07 13.80 0.43
C PHE A 231 2.93 13.31 1.32
N ASP A 232 3.26 12.60 2.39
CA ASP A 232 2.34 12.12 3.40
C ASP A 232 2.78 12.58 4.79
N CYS A 233 1.80 13.02 5.59
CA CYS A 233 2.01 13.44 6.96
C CYS A 233 0.98 12.74 7.86
N SER A 234 1.45 11.91 8.77
CA SER A 234 0.58 11.11 9.62
C SER A 234 0.99 11.20 11.09
N VAL A 235 0.01 11.26 11.98
CA VAL A 235 0.26 11.08 13.41
C VAL A 235 -0.10 9.67 13.82
N ILE A 236 0.87 8.98 14.41
CA ILE A 236 0.78 7.60 14.86
C ILE A 236 0.82 7.60 16.38
N ARG A 237 -0.12 6.88 17.00
CA ARG A 237 -0.07 6.58 18.43
C ARG A 237 0.78 5.32 18.63
N LEU A 238 1.74 5.43 19.53
CA LEU A 238 2.64 4.37 19.94
C LEU A 238 2.24 3.90 21.35
N THR A 239 1.44 2.85 21.44
CA THR A 239 0.94 2.33 22.74
C THR A 239 1.51 0.94 22.97
N GLY A 240 2.61 0.85 23.71
CA GLY A 240 3.32 -0.42 23.90
C GLY A 240 3.83 -0.98 22.58
N ASP A 241 3.33 -2.14 22.20
CA ASP A 241 3.67 -2.83 20.95
C ASP A 241 2.64 -2.57 19.83
N ASP A 242 1.51 -1.94 20.14
CA ASP A 242 0.44 -1.62 19.20
C ASP A 242 0.60 -0.20 18.65
N HIS A 243 0.54 -0.06 17.35
CA HIS A 243 0.70 1.20 16.63
C HIS A 243 -0.49 1.45 15.71
N SER A 244 -1.09 2.63 15.82
CA SER A 244 -2.26 3.00 15.03
C SER A 244 -2.16 4.44 14.50
N VAL A 245 -2.65 4.66 13.28
CA VAL A 245 -2.78 6.01 12.70
C VAL A 245 -3.94 6.74 13.37
N ILE A 246 -3.67 7.92 13.95
CA ILE A 246 -4.70 8.80 14.52
C ILE A 246 -5.30 9.67 13.42
N THR A 247 -4.44 10.30 12.63
CA THR A 247 -4.83 11.19 11.54
C THR A 247 -3.74 11.20 10.48
N SER A 248 -4.14 11.40 9.25
CA SER A 248 -3.25 11.50 8.10
C SER A 248 -3.75 12.59 7.17
N SER A 249 -2.84 13.26 6.50
CA SER A 249 -3.08 14.18 5.40
C SER A 249 -1.88 14.18 4.48
N GLY A 250 -2.05 14.57 3.21
CA GLY A 250 -0.94 14.52 2.26
C GLY A 250 -1.20 15.32 1.01
N ILE A 251 -0.22 15.32 0.12
CA ILE A 251 -0.28 15.93 -1.20
C ILE A 251 0.12 14.87 -2.23
N GLY A 252 -0.85 14.35 -2.96
CA GLY A 252 -0.66 13.21 -3.87
C GLY A 252 0.21 13.51 -5.11
N LYS A 253 0.53 14.80 -5.35
CA LYS A 253 1.40 15.24 -6.44
C LYS A 253 2.41 16.26 -5.90
N LEU A 254 3.20 15.85 -4.93
CA LEU A 254 4.34 16.64 -4.42
C LEU A 254 5.39 15.68 -3.86
N GLY A 255 6.60 15.73 -4.43
CA GLY A 255 7.71 14.89 -3.99
C GLY A 255 9.02 15.28 -4.67
N GLY A 256 9.98 14.38 -4.67
CA GLY A 256 11.29 14.57 -5.31
C GLY A 256 11.20 14.90 -6.80
N ASP A 257 10.21 14.33 -7.50
CA ASP A 257 9.94 14.57 -8.93
C ASP A 257 9.59 16.04 -9.21
N ASP A 258 8.91 16.71 -8.27
CA ASP A 258 8.55 18.13 -8.44
C ASP A 258 9.79 19.03 -8.32
N PHE A 259 10.78 18.64 -7.52
CA PHE A 259 12.07 19.33 -7.49
C PHE A 259 12.87 19.08 -8.78
N ASP A 260 12.76 17.88 -9.39
CA ASP A 260 13.36 17.58 -10.69
C ASP A 260 12.74 18.47 -11.78
N ALA A 261 11.42 18.67 -11.76
CA ALA A 261 10.71 19.55 -12.67
C ALA A 261 11.16 21.02 -12.52
N VAL A 262 11.31 21.50 -11.28
CA VAL A 262 11.87 22.85 -11.02
C VAL A 262 13.26 22.99 -11.63
N LEU A 263 14.10 21.97 -11.52
CA LEU A 263 15.45 21.99 -12.08
C LEU A 263 15.42 22.03 -13.61
N LEU A 264 14.52 21.26 -14.22
CA LEU A 264 14.31 21.24 -15.67
C LEU A 264 13.78 22.59 -16.21
N GLU A 265 12.86 23.23 -15.47
CA GLU A 265 12.38 24.59 -15.80
C GLU A 265 13.52 25.61 -15.74
N MET A 266 14.37 25.55 -14.70
CA MET A 266 15.53 26.45 -14.55
C MET A 266 16.58 26.24 -15.63
N ALA A 267 16.63 25.05 -16.21
CA ALA A 267 17.48 24.75 -17.37
C ALA A 267 16.86 25.20 -18.70
N GLU A 268 15.65 25.81 -18.69
CA GLU A 268 14.88 26.20 -19.87
C GLU A 268 14.56 25.03 -20.83
N ALA A 269 14.57 23.79 -20.30
CA ALA A 269 14.41 22.57 -21.08
C ALA A 269 13.01 21.93 -20.95
N ALA A 270 12.07 22.59 -20.27
CA ALA A 270 10.72 22.05 -20.03
C ALA A 270 9.86 21.86 -21.30
N SER A 271 10.25 22.45 -22.43
CA SER A 271 9.58 22.29 -23.73
C SER A 271 10.25 21.30 -24.68
N LEU A 272 11.38 20.72 -24.27
CA LEU A 272 12.10 19.73 -25.09
C LEU A 272 11.33 18.39 -25.11
N PRO A 273 11.50 17.56 -26.16
CA PRO A 273 10.94 16.20 -26.18
C PRO A 273 11.54 15.31 -25.08
N ASP A 274 10.97 14.14 -24.88
CA ASP A 274 11.46 13.11 -23.93
C ASP A 274 11.56 13.58 -22.47
N GLN A 275 10.51 14.25 -22.00
CA GLN A 275 10.46 14.84 -20.66
C GLN A 275 10.85 13.87 -19.52
N ASP A 276 10.43 12.62 -19.56
CA ASP A 276 10.75 11.63 -18.51
C ASP A 276 12.26 11.33 -18.48
N ARG A 277 12.93 11.30 -19.62
CA ARG A 277 14.40 11.17 -19.71
C ARG A 277 15.10 12.38 -19.13
N LEU A 278 14.68 13.58 -19.51
CA LEU A 278 15.28 14.83 -19.00
C LEU A 278 15.08 14.95 -17.48
N LEU A 279 13.91 14.59 -16.97
CA LEU A 279 13.65 14.55 -15.53
C LEU A 279 14.54 13.53 -14.81
N GLU A 280 14.88 12.40 -15.46
CA GLU A 280 15.82 11.44 -14.88
C GLU A 280 17.22 12.02 -14.75
N ILE A 281 17.69 12.77 -15.73
CA ILE A 281 18.98 13.50 -15.68
C ILE A 281 18.95 14.52 -14.53
N CYS A 282 17.86 15.29 -14.40
CA CYS A 282 17.68 16.25 -13.30
C CYS A 282 17.69 15.55 -11.94
N ARG A 283 17.03 14.41 -11.81
CA ARG A 283 17.02 13.60 -10.59
C ARG A 283 18.42 13.17 -10.18
N LEU A 284 19.18 12.59 -11.10
CA LEU A 284 20.54 12.15 -10.85
C LEU A 284 21.45 13.32 -10.44
N ALA A 285 21.32 14.47 -11.09
CA ALA A 285 22.11 15.67 -10.76
C ALA A 285 21.73 16.21 -9.37
N LYS A 286 20.44 16.26 -9.02
CA LYS A 286 19.96 16.67 -7.69
C LYS A 286 20.47 15.73 -6.59
N GLU A 287 20.45 14.43 -6.81
CA GLU A 287 20.87 13.44 -5.82
C GLU A 287 22.37 13.44 -5.55
N ARG A 288 23.18 13.93 -6.50
CA ARG A 288 24.63 14.12 -6.32
C ARG A 288 25.00 15.37 -5.51
N LEU A 289 24.02 16.22 -5.16
CA LEU A 289 24.26 17.42 -4.37
C LEU A 289 24.81 17.08 -2.99
N ASN A 290 25.85 17.78 -2.61
CA ASN A 290 26.46 17.70 -1.30
C ASN A 290 26.61 19.12 -0.71
N PRO A 291 26.96 19.27 0.59
CA PRO A 291 27.06 20.59 1.24
C PRO A 291 28.03 21.58 0.59
N ASN A 292 28.96 21.09 -0.23
CA ASN A 292 29.97 21.92 -0.91
C ASN A 292 29.58 22.27 -2.36
N SER A 293 28.51 21.68 -2.88
CA SER A 293 28.01 21.95 -4.23
C SER A 293 27.58 23.41 -4.37
N ARG A 294 28.09 24.09 -5.39
CA ARG A 294 27.77 25.50 -5.71
C ARG A 294 26.92 25.62 -6.98
N ARG A 295 27.08 24.68 -7.89
CA ARG A 295 26.36 24.64 -9.16
C ARG A 295 25.92 23.21 -9.44
N ILE A 296 24.79 23.09 -10.13
CA ILE A 296 24.27 21.85 -10.71
C ILE A 296 24.61 21.93 -12.19
N LEU A 297 25.33 20.95 -12.69
CA LEU A 297 25.63 20.83 -14.11
C LEU A 297 24.70 19.79 -14.71
N LEU A 298 23.97 20.17 -15.76
CA LEU A 298 23.07 19.30 -16.50
C LEU A 298 23.58 19.19 -17.93
N ASP A 299 23.78 17.96 -18.36
CA ASP A 299 24.01 17.61 -19.76
C ASP A 299 22.69 17.01 -20.28
N LEU A 300 21.99 17.79 -21.11
CA LEU A 300 20.68 17.45 -21.69
C LEU A 300 20.80 17.04 -23.16
N GLY A 301 21.97 16.60 -23.57
CA GLY A 301 22.31 16.21 -24.93
C GLY A 301 22.86 17.40 -25.74
N GLU A 302 22.07 18.01 -26.60
CA GLU A 302 22.51 19.20 -27.37
C GLU A 302 22.59 20.48 -26.54
N TYR A 303 22.16 20.41 -25.27
CA TYR A 303 22.06 21.58 -24.40
C TYR A 303 22.70 21.30 -23.03
N GLU A 304 23.55 22.22 -22.57
CA GLU A 304 24.18 22.16 -21.23
C GLU A 304 23.65 23.33 -20.38
N ALA A 305 23.33 23.06 -19.11
CA ALA A 305 22.95 24.08 -18.15
C ALA A 305 23.79 24.04 -16.89
N ALA A 306 24.07 25.21 -16.30
CA ALA A 306 24.80 25.35 -15.04
C ALA A 306 24.00 26.22 -14.07
N ILE A 307 23.27 25.58 -13.16
CA ILE A 307 22.32 26.22 -12.25
C ILE A 307 22.96 26.44 -10.88
N PRO A 308 22.95 27.66 -10.30
CA PRO A 308 23.37 27.89 -8.93
C PRO A 308 22.52 27.12 -7.94
N VAL A 309 23.14 26.43 -6.96
CA VAL A 309 22.44 25.62 -5.96
C VAL A 309 21.52 26.47 -5.09
N ASP A 310 21.96 27.68 -4.70
CA ASP A 310 21.16 28.56 -3.85
C ASP A 310 19.89 29.05 -4.57
N ASP A 311 19.95 29.30 -5.88
CA ASP A 311 18.77 29.70 -6.69
C ASP A 311 17.81 28.52 -6.82
N PHE A 312 18.32 27.30 -7.03
CA PHE A 312 17.51 26.08 -7.05
C PHE A 312 16.80 25.87 -5.72
N TYR A 313 17.52 26.00 -4.58
CA TYR A 313 16.92 25.87 -3.27
C TYR A 313 15.82 26.93 -3.01
N ALA A 314 16.05 28.16 -3.46
CA ALA A 314 15.06 29.23 -3.36
C ALA A 314 13.79 28.93 -4.17
N ARG A 315 13.92 28.37 -5.36
CA ARG A 315 12.78 27.96 -6.21
C ARG A 315 12.00 26.78 -5.60
N CYS A 316 12.68 25.89 -4.90
CA CYS A 316 12.06 24.76 -4.21
C CYS A 316 11.39 25.13 -2.87
N ALA A 317 11.49 26.39 -2.40
CA ALA A 317 10.89 26.80 -1.13
C ALA A 317 9.36 26.65 -1.13
N ALA A 318 8.66 27.12 -2.17
CA ALA A 318 7.20 27.08 -2.23
C ALA A 318 6.60 25.65 -2.15
N PRO A 319 7.07 24.65 -2.90
CA PRO A 319 6.62 23.27 -2.70
C PRO A 319 6.92 22.74 -1.28
N ILE A 320 8.05 23.10 -0.66
CA ILE A 320 8.37 22.69 0.71
C ILE A 320 7.42 23.35 1.71
N ASP A 321 7.12 24.65 1.56
CA ASP A 321 6.20 25.38 2.44
C ASP A 321 4.79 24.76 2.42
N ARG A 322 4.32 24.29 1.27
CA ARG A 322 3.05 23.54 1.17
C ARG A 322 3.05 22.28 2.04
N THR A 323 4.17 21.59 2.19
CA THR A 323 4.26 20.44 3.11
C THR A 323 4.17 20.88 4.57
N ILE A 324 4.70 22.04 4.90
CA ILE A 324 4.62 22.60 6.26
C ILE A 324 3.18 22.99 6.61
N ASP A 325 2.42 23.54 5.67
CA ASP A 325 0.99 23.85 5.88
C ASP A 325 0.20 22.59 6.24
N VAL A 326 0.48 21.46 5.56
CA VAL A 326 -0.13 20.17 5.91
C VAL A 326 0.30 19.69 7.29
N VAL A 327 1.59 19.80 7.63
CA VAL A 327 2.10 19.45 8.97
C VAL A 327 1.40 20.27 10.05
N ASP A 328 1.25 21.58 9.87
CA ASP A 328 0.57 22.46 10.83
C ASP A 328 -0.91 22.09 11.00
N SER A 329 -1.59 21.78 9.91
CA SER A 329 -2.98 21.31 9.94
C SER A 329 -3.12 19.99 10.72
N VAL A 330 -2.25 19.01 10.47
CA VAL A 330 -2.25 17.72 11.17
C VAL A 330 -1.93 17.90 12.66
N ILE A 331 -0.95 18.75 13.00
CA ILE A 331 -0.60 19.08 14.40
C ILE A 331 -1.80 19.72 15.12
N THR A 332 -2.53 20.59 14.45
CA THR A 332 -3.72 21.24 15.02
C THR A 332 -4.81 20.23 15.36
N LYS A 333 -5.05 19.26 14.45
CA LYS A 333 -6.05 18.19 14.66
C LYS A 333 -5.76 17.32 15.90
N VAL A 334 -4.50 17.19 16.31
CA VAL A 334 -4.10 16.39 17.48
C VAL A 334 -3.86 17.22 18.76
N GLY A 335 -4.25 18.48 18.74
CA GLY A 335 -4.19 19.34 19.94
C GLY A 335 -2.85 20.06 20.16
N GLY A 336 -2.04 20.19 19.10
CA GLY A 336 -0.82 20.99 19.11
C GLY A 336 0.47 20.17 19.19
N VAL A 337 1.59 20.84 18.89
CA VAL A 337 2.93 20.24 18.83
C VAL A 337 3.40 19.64 20.17
N GLU A 338 2.81 20.08 21.28
CA GLU A 338 3.15 19.60 22.63
C GLU A 338 2.70 18.14 22.86
N THR A 339 1.74 17.64 22.08
CA THR A 339 1.26 16.26 22.14
C THR A 339 2.22 15.29 21.47
N LEU A 340 3.13 15.79 20.64
CA LEU A 340 4.06 14.99 19.87
C LEU A 340 5.34 14.68 20.66
N SER A 341 5.76 13.43 20.62
CA SER A 341 7.08 12.99 21.07
C SER A 341 8.18 13.43 20.11
N CYS A 342 7.92 13.31 18.81
CA CYS A 342 8.88 13.54 17.74
C CYS A 342 8.17 13.86 16.43
N ILE A 343 8.85 14.59 15.53
CA ILE A 343 8.55 14.70 14.11
C ILE A 343 9.63 13.88 13.39
N TYR A 344 9.26 12.75 12.84
CA TYR A 344 10.17 11.78 12.24
C TYR A 344 10.15 11.91 10.72
N ILE A 345 11.30 12.29 10.16
CA ILE A 345 11.46 12.50 8.73
C ILE A 345 11.89 11.20 8.07
N VAL A 346 11.12 10.76 7.09
CA VAL A 346 11.34 9.59 6.23
C VAL A 346 11.10 9.94 4.76
N GLY A 347 11.28 8.96 3.87
CA GLY A 347 11.13 9.11 2.43
C GLY A 347 12.40 9.66 1.73
N GLY A 348 12.69 9.15 0.53
CA GLY A 348 13.89 9.53 -0.23
C GLY A 348 13.93 11.01 -0.63
N GLY A 349 12.77 11.64 -0.93
CA GLY A 349 12.67 13.07 -1.23
C GLY A 349 13.05 13.96 -0.05
N SER A 350 12.92 13.46 1.19
CA SER A 350 13.31 14.17 2.41
C SER A 350 14.84 14.26 2.59
N GLU A 351 15.60 13.56 1.77
CA GLU A 351 17.06 13.68 1.75
C GLU A 351 17.53 15.00 1.13
N PHE A 352 16.66 15.66 0.37
CA PHE A 352 16.92 16.99 -0.18
C PHE A 352 17.19 17.99 0.96
N PRO A 353 18.39 18.64 0.99
CA PRO A 353 18.87 19.37 2.15
C PRO A 353 17.95 20.48 2.70
N PRO A 354 17.21 21.26 1.86
CA PRO A 354 16.28 22.28 2.34
C PRO A 354 15.17 21.74 3.24
N VAL A 355 14.66 20.53 3.00
CA VAL A 355 13.53 19.94 3.75
C VAL A 355 13.84 19.85 5.25
N ALA A 356 14.91 19.16 5.60
CA ALA A 356 15.28 19.01 7.01
C ALA A 356 15.65 20.35 7.66
N ARG A 357 16.17 21.32 6.89
CA ARG A 357 16.51 22.68 7.37
C ARG A 357 15.24 23.43 7.76
N VAL A 358 14.22 23.47 6.89
CA VAL A 358 12.95 24.15 7.13
C VAL A 358 12.26 23.56 8.36
N LEU A 359 12.12 22.23 8.43
CA LEU A 359 11.50 21.55 9.56
C LEU A 359 12.22 21.84 10.89
N ARG A 360 13.55 21.80 10.91
CA ARG A 360 14.33 22.11 12.12
C ARG A 360 14.22 23.57 12.54
N THR A 361 14.15 24.50 11.59
CA THR A 361 13.94 25.93 11.88
C THR A 361 12.59 26.14 12.55
N ARG A 362 11.53 25.44 12.12
CA ARG A 362 10.17 25.61 12.65
C ARG A 362 9.92 24.85 13.95
N PHE A 363 10.36 23.57 14.03
CA PHE A 363 10.00 22.65 15.12
C PHE A 363 11.17 22.29 16.04
N GLY A 364 12.37 22.78 15.75
CA GLY A 364 13.54 22.68 16.62
C GLY A 364 13.98 21.24 16.88
N ARG A 365 14.21 20.94 18.15
CA ARG A 365 14.76 19.65 18.60
C ARG A 365 13.80 18.47 18.49
N ARG A 366 12.52 18.71 18.19
CA ARG A 366 11.54 17.65 17.98
C ARG A 366 11.75 16.93 16.64
N VAL A 367 12.51 17.52 15.73
CA VAL A 367 12.74 16.96 14.39
C VAL A 367 13.88 15.95 14.42
N ARG A 368 13.59 14.73 14.01
CA ARG A 368 14.58 13.66 13.80
C ARG A 368 14.44 13.11 12.40
N LYS A 369 15.54 12.93 11.72
CA LYS A 369 15.60 12.23 10.44
C LYS A 369 15.98 10.78 10.69
N SER A 370 15.32 9.82 10.03
CA SER A 370 15.74 8.42 10.02
C SER A 370 17.17 8.30 9.46
N SER A 371 17.95 7.40 10.02
CA SER A 371 19.28 7.07 9.46
C SER A 371 19.16 6.36 8.09
N TYR A 372 17.99 5.78 7.82
CA TYR A 372 17.63 5.14 6.56
C TYR A 372 16.32 5.73 6.05
N ALA A 373 16.30 7.06 5.86
CA ALA A 373 15.07 7.78 5.52
C ALA A 373 14.37 7.20 4.29
N HIS A 374 15.13 6.80 3.27
CA HIS A 374 14.62 6.19 2.05
C HIS A 374 14.08 4.76 2.24
N ALA A 375 14.44 4.07 3.33
CA ALA A 375 14.11 2.66 3.56
C ALA A 375 13.31 2.40 4.85
N ALA A 376 12.98 3.44 5.61
CA ALA A 376 12.32 3.32 6.91
C ALA A 376 11.02 2.52 6.83
N THR A 377 10.23 2.75 5.79
CA THR A 377 8.98 2.02 5.51
C THR A 377 9.24 0.53 5.26
N ALA A 378 10.17 0.18 4.38
CA ALA A 378 10.50 -1.21 4.08
C ALA A 378 11.05 -1.96 5.32
N ILE A 379 11.89 -1.30 6.13
CA ILE A 379 12.39 -1.85 7.39
C ILE A 379 11.22 -2.10 8.36
N GLY A 380 10.32 -1.14 8.55
CA GLY A 380 9.15 -1.28 9.41
C GLY A 380 8.22 -2.41 8.95
N LEU A 381 8.03 -2.56 7.64
CA LEU A 381 7.28 -3.69 7.06
C LEU A 381 7.97 -5.03 7.32
N ALA A 382 9.30 -5.10 7.23
CA ALA A 382 10.04 -6.32 7.54
C ALA A 382 9.95 -6.68 9.04
N ILE A 383 9.98 -5.68 9.95
CA ILE A 383 9.72 -5.88 11.38
C ILE A 383 8.31 -6.44 11.60
N THR A 384 7.32 -5.90 10.90
CA THR A 384 5.91 -6.35 10.99
C THR A 384 5.73 -7.78 10.45
N ALA A 385 6.49 -8.16 9.42
CA ALA A 385 6.47 -9.52 8.85
C ALA A 385 7.17 -10.54 9.75
N ASP A 386 8.07 -10.11 10.64
CA ASP A 386 8.80 -11.03 11.53
C ASP A 386 7.88 -11.55 12.64
N MET A 387 7.58 -12.85 12.62
CA MET A 387 6.76 -13.50 13.66
C MET A 387 7.38 -13.47 15.07
N ARG A 388 8.66 -13.12 15.20
CA ARG A 388 9.35 -12.95 16.47
C ARG A 388 9.19 -11.53 17.03
N SER A 389 8.79 -10.60 16.20
CA SER A 389 8.50 -9.23 16.61
C SER A 389 7.20 -9.21 17.42
N GLU A 390 7.22 -8.50 18.53
CA GLU A 390 6.01 -8.19 19.32
C GLU A 390 5.27 -6.97 18.75
N MET A 391 5.94 -6.17 17.92
CA MET A 391 5.37 -4.95 17.33
C MET A 391 4.32 -5.27 16.29
N ARG A 392 3.17 -4.61 16.39
CA ARG A 392 2.02 -4.82 15.51
C ARG A 392 1.47 -3.50 15.00
N ILE A 393 1.06 -3.49 13.75
CA ILE A 393 0.26 -2.40 13.17
C ILE A 393 -1.21 -2.77 13.34
N GLU A 394 -1.95 -1.92 14.04
CA GLU A 394 -3.39 -2.02 14.11
C GLU A 394 -3.97 -1.60 12.76
N ARG A 395 -4.65 -2.55 12.09
CA ARG A 395 -5.26 -2.29 10.79
C ARG A 395 -6.61 -1.62 10.99
N THR A 396 -6.76 -0.43 10.42
CA THR A 396 -7.99 0.35 10.51
C THR A 396 -8.37 0.88 9.13
N PHE A 397 -9.66 1.17 8.95
CA PHE A 397 -10.12 1.92 7.79
C PHE A 397 -9.50 3.31 7.77
N THR A 398 -8.81 3.66 6.71
CA THR A 398 -8.19 4.97 6.52
C THR A 398 -9.15 6.00 5.92
N ARG A 399 -10.28 5.53 5.38
CA ARG A 399 -11.36 6.32 4.78
C ARG A 399 -12.71 5.87 5.35
N ASN A 400 -13.72 6.73 5.28
CA ASN A 400 -15.10 6.31 5.56
C ASN A 400 -15.62 5.53 4.36
N PHE A 401 -16.22 4.38 4.59
CA PHE A 401 -16.86 3.57 3.56
C PHE A 401 -18.36 3.50 3.83
N GLY A 402 -19.18 3.71 2.80
CA GLY A 402 -20.62 3.68 2.95
C GLY A 402 -21.38 3.56 1.63
N VAL A 403 -22.70 3.68 1.73
CA VAL A 403 -23.64 3.53 0.62
C VAL A 403 -24.71 4.62 0.66
N TRP A 404 -25.10 5.12 -0.51
CA TRP A 404 -26.24 6.01 -0.64
C TRP A 404 -27.54 5.23 -0.47
N ARG A 405 -28.40 5.70 0.42
CA ARG A 405 -29.73 5.14 0.67
C ARG A 405 -30.81 6.15 0.42
N GLU A 406 -31.95 5.64 0.01
CA GLU A 406 -33.18 6.44 -0.10
C GLU A 406 -33.97 6.38 1.21
N ALA A 407 -34.58 7.50 1.56
CA ALA A 407 -35.50 7.65 2.67
C ALA A 407 -36.80 8.30 2.18
N GLU A 408 -37.84 8.32 3.02
CA GLU A 408 -39.13 8.93 2.75
C GLU A 408 -39.71 8.51 1.38
N SER A 409 -39.68 7.20 1.11
CA SER A 409 -40.21 6.60 -0.14
C SER A 409 -39.49 7.14 -1.41
N GLY A 410 -38.17 7.41 -1.31
CA GLY A 410 -37.36 7.84 -2.44
C GLY A 410 -37.30 9.35 -2.67
N THR A 411 -37.88 10.15 -1.76
CA THR A 411 -37.87 11.62 -1.87
C THR A 411 -36.59 12.26 -1.35
N THR A 412 -35.89 11.60 -0.44
CA THR A 412 -34.63 12.05 0.13
C THR A 412 -33.57 10.96 0.03
N ALA A 413 -32.31 11.35 0.03
CA ALA A 413 -31.17 10.44 0.05
C ALA A 413 -30.23 10.83 1.20
N PHE A 414 -29.67 9.81 1.87
CA PHE A 414 -28.67 9.99 2.92
C PHE A 414 -27.53 9.01 2.72
N PHE A 415 -26.36 9.33 3.28
CA PHE A 415 -25.21 8.45 3.25
C PHE A 415 -25.17 7.60 4.52
N ASP A 416 -25.26 6.29 4.35
CA ASP A 416 -25.13 5.31 5.45
C ASP A 416 -23.67 4.89 5.55
N THR A 417 -22.94 5.43 6.53
CA THR A 417 -21.57 5.04 6.82
C THR A 417 -21.54 3.64 7.43
N LEU A 418 -21.04 2.68 6.69
CA LEU A 418 -20.94 1.27 7.08
C LEU A 418 -19.71 0.98 7.93
N PHE A 419 -18.56 1.53 7.52
CA PHE A 419 -17.28 1.45 8.22
C PHE A 419 -16.68 2.86 8.30
N PRO A 420 -16.73 3.51 9.47
CA PRO A 420 -16.12 4.82 9.65
C PRO A 420 -14.59 4.73 9.64
N LYS A 421 -13.93 5.81 9.25
CA LYS A 421 -12.48 6.00 9.37
C LYS A 421 -12.04 5.70 10.81
N GLY A 422 -10.97 4.91 10.96
CA GLY A 422 -10.47 4.44 12.26
C GLY A 422 -11.15 3.15 12.77
N CYS A 423 -12.19 2.63 12.11
CA CYS A 423 -12.77 1.33 12.45
C CYS A 423 -11.72 0.22 12.25
N ARG A 424 -11.57 -0.67 13.23
CA ARG A 424 -10.59 -1.78 13.20
C ARG A 424 -11.01 -2.86 12.21
N MET A 425 -10.02 -3.46 11.55
CA MET A 425 -10.20 -4.61 10.68
C MET A 425 -9.76 -5.91 11.38
N PRO A 426 -10.41 -7.04 11.15
CA PRO A 426 -11.63 -7.24 10.33
C PRO A 426 -12.88 -6.63 10.99
N ALA A 427 -13.87 -6.27 10.16
CA ALA A 427 -15.09 -5.60 10.62
C ALA A 427 -16.34 -6.17 9.95
N HIS A 428 -17.49 -6.02 10.64
CA HIS A 428 -18.78 -6.45 10.14
C HIS A 428 -19.83 -5.36 10.39
N SER A 429 -20.74 -5.20 9.44
CA SER A 429 -21.92 -4.33 9.58
C SER A 429 -23.14 -5.03 8.98
N VAL A 430 -24.30 -4.87 9.59
CA VAL A 430 -25.55 -5.50 9.12
C VAL A 430 -26.63 -4.44 9.03
N ARG A 431 -27.42 -4.52 7.95
CA ARG A 431 -28.63 -3.71 7.77
C ARG A 431 -29.81 -4.61 7.46
N ARG A 432 -30.96 -4.29 8.02
CA ARG A 432 -32.24 -4.96 7.74
C ARG A 432 -33.31 -3.93 7.50
N TYR A 433 -34.07 -4.10 6.42
CA TYR A 433 -35.10 -3.15 6.03
C TYR A 433 -36.12 -3.79 5.07
N HIS A 434 -37.21 -3.06 4.84
CA HIS A 434 -38.17 -3.35 3.79
C HIS A 434 -37.93 -2.35 2.64
N PRO A 435 -37.58 -2.82 1.42
CA PRO A 435 -37.35 -1.94 0.30
C PRO A 435 -38.66 -1.31 -0.21
N THR A 436 -38.55 -0.06 -0.69
CA THR A 436 -39.67 0.66 -1.32
C THR A 436 -39.80 0.36 -2.81
N HIS A 437 -38.77 -0.21 -3.42
CA HIS A 437 -38.72 -0.53 -4.84
C HIS A 437 -38.50 -2.02 -5.07
N ASN A 438 -38.87 -2.51 -6.27
CA ASN A 438 -38.72 -3.91 -6.69
C ASN A 438 -37.27 -4.30 -7.00
N ILE A 439 -36.37 -3.30 -7.16
CA ILE A 439 -34.93 -3.47 -7.37
C ILE A 439 -34.15 -2.49 -6.49
N GLY A 440 -33.08 -2.95 -5.90
CA GLY A 440 -32.09 -2.13 -5.19
C GLY A 440 -30.97 -1.69 -6.12
N HIS A 441 -30.67 -0.40 -6.10
CA HIS A 441 -29.51 0.18 -6.75
C HIS A 441 -28.56 0.72 -5.68
N PHE A 442 -27.52 -0.04 -5.37
CA PHE A 442 -26.57 0.27 -4.32
C PHE A 442 -25.35 1.00 -4.90
N ARG A 443 -25.15 2.24 -4.50
CA ARG A 443 -24.05 3.10 -4.91
C ARG A 443 -23.11 3.28 -3.74
N TYR A 444 -22.01 2.55 -3.75
CA TYR A 444 -20.99 2.59 -2.72
C TYR A 444 -19.94 3.65 -3.02
N LEU A 445 -19.37 4.21 -1.97
CA LEU A 445 -18.21 5.09 -2.10
C LEU A 445 -17.33 5.08 -0.84
N GLU A 446 -16.11 5.54 -1.01
CA GLU A 446 -15.20 5.93 0.07
C GLU A 446 -14.98 7.44 0.06
N CYS A 447 -14.81 8.04 1.25
CA CYS A 447 -14.48 9.45 1.38
C CYS A 447 -13.55 9.71 2.57
N ASP A 448 -12.78 10.79 2.49
CA ASP A 448 -11.87 11.17 3.58
C ASP A 448 -12.59 11.69 4.80
N GLU A 449 -13.65 12.45 4.60
CA GLU A 449 -14.37 13.17 5.64
C GLU A 449 -15.88 13.00 5.47
N ILE A 450 -16.59 13.13 6.56
CA ILE A 450 -18.05 13.29 6.60
C ILE A 450 -18.30 14.70 7.14
N ASP A 451 -19.10 15.49 6.44
CA ASP A 451 -19.42 16.86 6.84
C ASP A 451 -20.46 16.91 7.99
N GLU A 452 -20.75 18.12 8.49
CA GLU A 452 -21.73 18.36 9.56
C GLU A 452 -23.17 17.94 9.20
N SER A 453 -23.44 17.67 7.91
CA SER A 453 -24.71 17.22 7.39
C SER A 453 -24.75 15.72 7.08
N ASP A 454 -23.80 14.95 7.62
CA ASP A 454 -23.58 13.51 7.38
C ASP A 454 -23.40 13.18 5.88
N ARG A 455 -22.76 14.07 5.11
CA ARG A 455 -22.47 13.85 3.69
C ARG A 455 -20.99 13.59 3.44
N PRO A 456 -20.68 12.73 2.45
CA PRO A 456 -19.31 12.52 2.02
C PRO A 456 -18.63 13.82 1.58
N ALA A 457 -17.42 14.06 2.08
CA ALA A 457 -16.61 15.24 1.79
C ALA A 457 -15.13 14.87 1.59
N GLY A 458 -14.35 15.83 1.13
CA GLY A 458 -12.93 15.64 0.82
C GLY A 458 -12.72 14.89 -0.50
N ASP A 459 -11.74 13.99 -0.53
CA ASP A 459 -11.52 13.12 -1.68
C ASP A 459 -12.54 11.98 -1.67
N ILE A 460 -13.33 11.86 -2.74
CA ILE A 460 -14.40 10.88 -2.88
C ILE A 460 -14.04 9.89 -3.98
N ALA A 461 -14.00 8.60 -3.63
CA ALA A 461 -13.78 7.51 -4.56
C ALA A 461 -15.07 6.66 -4.69
N PRO A 462 -15.81 6.77 -5.80
CA PRO A 462 -16.97 5.92 -6.03
C PRO A 462 -16.54 4.48 -6.33
N TRP A 463 -17.40 3.53 -5.98
CA TRP A 463 -17.26 2.11 -6.29
C TRP A 463 -18.28 1.68 -7.34
N ASP A 464 -18.17 0.44 -7.83
CA ASP A 464 -19.13 -0.09 -8.78
C ASP A 464 -20.53 -0.17 -8.17
N ASP A 465 -21.53 0.11 -8.99
CA ASP A 465 -22.93 -0.01 -8.62
C ASP A 465 -23.34 -1.47 -8.59
N ILE A 466 -24.14 -1.84 -7.58
CA ILE A 466 -24.78 -3.15 -7.49
C ILE A 466 -26.27 -3.00 -7.73
N LEU A 467 -26.80 -3.81 -8.63
CA LEU A 467 -28.23 -3.98 -8.82
C LEU A 467 -28.65 -5.32 -8.22
N PHE A 468 -29.59 -5.29 -7.26
CA PHE A 468 -30.13 -6.50 -6.65
C PHE A 468 -31.66 -6.49 -6.78
N PRO A 469 -32.25 -7.45 -7.51
CA PRO A 469 -33.69 -7.57 -7.62
C PRO A 469 -34.27 -8.06 -6.29
N PHE A 470 -35.31 -7.39 -5.79
CA PHE A 470 -36.01 -7.82 -4.59
C PHE A 470 -37.22 -8.75 -4.88
N GLU A 471 -37.55 -8.93 -6.15
CA GLU A 471 -38.58 -9.88 -6.60
C GLU A 471 -37.90 -11.05 -7.34
N PRO A 472 -38.21 -12.33 -6.97
CA PRO A 472 -37.61 -13.52 -7.58
C PRO A 472 -37.72 -13.58 -9.10
N GLN A 473 -38.84 -13.09 -9.65
CA GLN A 473 -39.08 -13.10 -11.09
C GLN A 473 -38.10 -12.21 -11.88
N LEU A 474 -37.51 -11.23 -11.22
CA LEU A 474 -36.53 -10.33 -11.83
C LEU A 474 -35.11 -10.93 -11.83
N CYS A 475 -34.85 -11.97 -11.02
CA CYS A 475 -33.54 -12.64 -10.97
C CYS A 475 -33.20 -13.37 -12.27
N GLU A 476 -34.20 -13.86 -13.01
CA GLU A 476 -34.01 -14.56 -14.29
C GLU A 476 -33.83 -13.62 -15.49
N SER A 477 -34.13 -12.32 -15.31
CA SER A 477 -33.97 -11.30 -16.34
C SER A 477 -32.51 -10.89 -16.43
N ALA A 478 -31.74 -11.49 -17.33
CA ALA A 478 -30.31 -11.22 -17.51
C ALA A 478 -29.94 -9.75 -17.89
N ALA A 479 -30.93 -8.89 -18.12
CA ALA A 479 -30.77 -7.48 -18.46
C ALA A 479 -31.44 -6.58 -17.44
N THR A 480 -30.83 -6.45 -16.26
CA THR A 480 -31.27 -5.56 -15.17
C THR A 480 -31.33 -4.07 -15.57
N THR A 481 -30.71 -3.68 -16.66
CA THR A 481 -30.67 -2.29 -17.17
C THR A 481 -32.01 -1.77 -17.73
N THR A 482 -33.00 -2.64 -17.97
CA THR A 482 -34.31 -2.25 -18.52
C THR A 482 -35.49 -2.53 -17.58
N ILE A 483 -35.22 -2.90 -16.32
CA ILE A 483 -36.26 -3.16 -15.34
C ILE A 483 -36.98 -1.85 -14.99
N ARG A 484 -38.28 -1.83 -15.14
CA ARG A 484 -39.12 -0.71 -14.69
C ARG A 484 -39.16 -0.68 -13.17
N ILE A 485 -38.75 0.41 -12.58
CA ILE A 485 -38.84 0.63 -11.13
C ILE A 485 -40.31 0.75 -10.75
N SER A 486 -40.74 -0.04 -9.76
CA SER A 486 -42.09 -0.06 -9.21
C SER A 486 -42.01 -0.39 -7.71
N ASN A 487 -43.10 -0.20 -6.99
CA ASN A 487 -43.19 -0.72 -5.63
C ASN A 487 -43.22 -2.26 -5.69
N PRO A 488 -42.59 -2.97 -4.76
CA PRO A 488 -42.59 -4.42 -4.74
C PRO A 488 -44.00 -4.95 -4.48
N ALA A 489 -44.35 -6.03 -5.16
CA ALA A 489 -45.69 -6.68 -5.02
C ALA A 489 -45.94 -7.20 -3.58
N ALA A 490 -44.88 -7.60 -2.89
CA ALA A 490 -44.84 -7.89 -1.46
C ALA A 490 -43.75 -7.01 -0.83
N SER A 491 -43.87 -6.72 0.47
CA SER A 491 -42.80 -5.99 1.21
C SER A 491 -41.78 -7.00 1.76
N PRO A 492 -40.76 -7.41 0.98
CA PRO A 492 -39.82 -8.40 1.46
C PRO A 492 -38.95 -7.84 2.59
N LEU A 493 -38.51 -8.69 3.50
CA LEU A 493 -37.47 -8.37 4.45
C LEU A 493 -36.11 -8.64 3.79
N VAL A 494 -35.27 -7.61 3.69
CA VAL A 494 -33.93 -7.68 3.11
C VAL A 494 -32.90 -7.55 4.21
N GLU A 495 -31.86 -8.37 4.13
CA GLU A 495 -30.67 -8.28 4.99
C GLU A 495 -29.43 -8.06 4.13
N GLU A 496 -28.64 -7.08 4.49
CA GLU A 496 -27.29 -6.86 3.94
C GLU A 496 -26.27 -7.16 5.04
N VAL A 497 -25.33 -8.03 4.74
CA VAL A 497 -24.21 -8.36 5.63
C VAL A 497 -22.91 -7.91 4.96
N TYR A 498 -22.28 -6.92 5.52
CA TYR A 498 -20.99 -6.39 5.10
C TYR A 498 -19.90 -7.02 5.93
N ALA A 499 -18.90 -7.57 5.28
CA ALA A 499 -17.74 -8.17 5.91
C ALA A 499 -16.47 -7.60 5.29
N CYS A 500 -15.64 -6.98 6.10
CA CYS A 500 -14.30 -6.54 5.73
C CYS A 500 -13.28 -7.51 6.29
N ASP A 501 -12.35 -7.99 5.45
CA ASP A 501 -11.26 -8.85 5.87
C ASP A 501 -10.09 -8.04 6.49
N GLU A 502 -9.05 -8.76 6.94
CA GLU A 502 -7.84 -8.15 7.50
C GLU A 502 -7.07 -7.27 6.50
N ASN A 503 -7.28 -7.42 5.21
CA ASN A 503 -6.61 -6.63 4.16
C ASN A 503 -7.44 -5.46 3.66
N GLY A 504 -8.63 -5.23 4.26
CA GLY A 504 -9.53 -4.15 3.87
C GLY A 504 -10.43 -4.48 2.68
N ILE A 505 -10.54 -5.76 2.28
CA ILE A 505 -11.44 -6.18 1.21
C ILE A 505 -12.85 -6.31 1.78
N VAL A 506 -13.78 -5.52 1.25
CA VAL A 506 -15.19 -5.53 1.66
C VAL A 506 -15.99 -6.44 0.73
N ASN A 507 -16.76 -7.34 1.32
CA ASN A 507 -17.76 -8.13 0.65
C ASN A 507 -19.15 -7.79 1.22
N VAL A 508 -20.17 -7.80 0.37
CA VAL A 508 -21.56 -7.70 0.81
C VAL A 508 -22.34 -8.93 0.38
N THR A 509 -23.07 -9.50 1.32
CA THR A 509 -24.11 -10.50 1.03
C THR A 509 -25.46 -9.81 1.17
N ILE A 510 -26.23 -9.75 0.09
CA ILE A 510 -27.57 -9.21 0.08
C ILE A 510 -28.55 -10.38 0.02
N ARG A 511 -29.45 -10.48 1.00
CA ARG A 511 -30.40 -11.57 1.15
C ARG A 511 -31.83 -11.05 1.13
N ASN A 512 -32.68 -11.69 0.36
CA ASN A 512 -34.11 -11.57 0.54
C ASN A 512 -34.59 -12.69 1.49
N LEU A 513 -34.79 -12.34 2.75
CA LEU A 513 -35.18 -13.30 3.79
C LEU A 513 -36.61 -13.82 3.62
N THR A 514 -37.45 -13.10 2.87
CA THR A 514 -38.86 -13.51 2.62
C THR A 514 -38.94 -14.54 1.50
N ALA A 515 -38.12 -14.40 0.46
CA ALA A 515 -38.14 -15.27 -0.72
C ALA A 515 -36.98 -16.27 -0.74
N ASP A 516 -36.15 -16.28 0.31
CA ASP A 516 -35.05 -17.23 0.57
C ASP A 516 -34.01 -17.34 -0.59
N TYR A 517 -33.51 -16.19 -1.03
CA TYR A 517 -32.37 -16.14 -1.97
C TYR A 517 -31.38 -15.06 -1.58
N ASP A 518 -30.12 -15.26 -1.93
CA ASP A 518 -29.04 -14.32 -1.66
C ASP A 518 -28.04 -14.22 -2.82
N CYS A 519 -27.29 -13.16 -2.81
CA CYS A 519 -26.16 -12.95 -3.70
C CYS A 519 -25.00 -12.33 -2.93
N VAL A 520 -23.78 -12.83 -3.21
CA VAL A 520 -22.54 -12.32 -2.62
C VAL A 520 -21.80 -11.50 -3.66
N TYR A 521 -21.53 -10.25 -3.33
CA TYR A 521 -20.75 -9.34 -4.14
C TYR A 521 -19.43 -9.04 -3.43
N ALA A 522 -18.31 -9.28 -4.11
CA ALA A 522 -17.06 -8.69 -3.69
C ALA A 522 -17.09 -7.23 -4.16
N LEU A 523 -17.10 -6.30 -3.21
CA LEU A 523 -17.05 -4.89 -3.52
C LEU A 523 -15.64 -4.56 -4.02
N ARG A 524 -15.51 -4.58 -5.34
CA ARG A 524 -14.31 -4.27 -6.10
C ARG A 524 -14.76 -3.31 -7.20
N ARG A 525 -13.94 -2.35 -7.49
CA ARG A 525 -14.17 -1.49 -8.64
C ARG A 525 -13.74 -2.19 -9.92
#